data_deac7016c51706b5604a76a268ed14d9
#
_entry.id   deac7016c51706b5604a76a268ed14d9
#
_cell.length_a   1.000
_cell.length_b   1.000
_cell.length_c   1.000
_cell.angle_alpha   90.00
_cell.angle_beta   90.00
_cell.angle_gamma   90.00
#
_symmetry.space_group_name_H-M   'P 1'
#
loop_
_entity.id
_entity.type
_entity.pdbx_description
1 polymer ?
#
loop_
_entity_poly.entity_id
_entity_poly.type
_entity_poly.pdbx_seq_one_letter_code
_entity_poly.pdbx_strand_id
1 'polypeptide(L)'
;MTNREKYVSLGNSARLDGARLGVFWLVSFALFIASLSVPPCALLWVATMIFTPFYIGLRTETFSRSISPKNISYWEAFTHSFLTVFYASLILAIGQWAYSQYLDNGMMISQYLSILEDDKMLESLKAIGYTQEVIKQMTEAIQALRPIDIALQFMWSNIVAGFFISLTTALYASFRHQKRQ
;
A
#
# COMPACT_ATOMS: atom_id res chain seq x y z
N MET A 1 7.49 -18.56 -26.90
CA MET A 1 7.31 -17.16 -26.45
C MET A 1 8.67 -16.50 -26.41
N THR A 2 8.86 -15.39 -27.11
CA THR A 2 10.10 -14.63 -27.07
C THR A 2 10.23 -13.88 -25.74
N ASN A 3 11.45 -13.52 -25.34
CA ASN A 3 11.65 -12.74 -24.11
C ASN A 3 10.85 -11.44 -24.12
N ARG A 4 10.75 -10.76 -25.26
CA ARG A 4 9.97 -9.54 -25.42
C ARG A 4 8.47 -9.75 -25.17
N GLU A 5 7.89 -10.80 -25.74
CA GLU A 5 6.48 -11.14 -25.53
C GLU A 5 6.18 -11.45 -24.06
N LYS A 6 7.13 -12.09 -23.36
CA LYS A 6 7.02 -12.42 -21.96
C LYS A 6 6.95 -11.17 -21.08
N TYR A 7 7.83 -10.20 -21.30
CA TYR A 7 7.83 -8.94 -20.55
C TYR A 7 6.60 -8.06 -20.85
N VAL A 8 6.11 -8.06 -22.09
CA VAL A 8 4.85 -7.36 -22.45
C VAL A 8 3.66 -8.00 -21.73
N SER A 9 3.59 -9.33 -21.72
CA SER A 9 2.53 -10.07 -21.01
C SER A 9 2.60 -9.83 -19.51
N LEU A 10 3.80 -9.79 -18.90
CA LEU A 10 4.02 -9.47 -17.50
C LEU A 10 3.49 -8.08 -17.17
N GLY A 11 3.85 -7.07 -17.94
CA GLY A 11 3.40 -5.71 -17.74
C GLY A 11 1.88 -5.56 -17.85
N ASN A 12 1.26 -6.21 -18.83
CA ASN A 12 -0.20 -6.18 -19.01
C ASN A 12 -0.96 -6.88 -17.88
N SER A 13 -0.47 -8.05 -17.42
CA SER A 13 -1.04 -8.74 -16.28
C SER A 13 -0.93 -7.90 -15.00
N ALA A 14 0.26 -7.36 -14.72
CA ALA A 14 0.49 -6.54 -13.54
C ALA A 14 -0.38 -5.27 -13.51
N ARG A 15 -0.62 -4.63 -14.66
CA ARG A 15 -1.54 -3.48 -14.76
C ARG A 15 -2.98 -3.86 -14.40
N LEU A 16 -3.48 -4.97 -14.94
CA LEU A 16 -4.84 -5.42 -14.68
C LEU A 16 -5.03 -5.84 -13.24
N ASP A 17 -4.08 -6.59 -12.68
CA ASP A 17 -4.11 -7.04 -11.29
C ASP A 17 -3.92 -5.86 -10.34
N GLY A 18 -3.06 -4.91 -10.70
CA GLY A 18 -2.87 -3.66 -9.96
C GLY A 18 -4.10 -2.76 -9.99
N ALA A 19 -4.81 -2.68 -11.12
CA ALA A 19 -6.06 -1.93 -11.19
C ALA A 19 -7.13 -2.53 -10.27
N ARG A 20 -7.28 -3.84 -10.25
CA ARG A 20 -8.22 -4.54 -9.34
C ARG A 20 -7.85 -4.33 -7.87
N LEU A 21 -6.57 -4.46 -7.54
CA LEU A 21 -6.06 -4.22 -6.20
C LEU A 21 -6.25 -2.76 -5.78
N GLY A 22 -6.02 -1.81 -6.70
CA GLY A 22 -6.22 -0.39 -6.45
C GLY A 22 -7.67 -0.04 -6.12
N VAL A 23 -8.64 -0.61 -6.86
CA VAL A 23 -10.07 -0.47 -6.53
C VAL A 23 -10.39 -1.09 -5.17
N PHE A 24 -9.84 -2.27 -4.87
CA PHE A 24 -9.98 -2.90 -3.55
C PHE A 24 -9.40 -2.00 -2.43
N TRP A 25 -8.26 -1.39 -2.66
CA TRP A 25 -7.65 -0.45 -1.71
C TRP A 25 -8.45 0.84 -1.55
N LEU A 26 -9.15 1.33 -2.58
CA LEU A 26 -10.08 2.46 -2.43
C LEU A 26 -11.24 2.11 -1.49
N VAL A 27 -11.80 0.89 -1.61
CA VAL A 27 -12.81 0.41 -0.65
C VAL A 27 -12.22 0.30 0.76
N SER A 28 -11.00 -0.24 0.88
CA SER A 28 -10.28 -0.30 2.15
C SER A 28 -10.06 1.08 2.76
N PHE A 29 -9.70 2.07 1.95
CA PHE A 29 -9.55 3.46 2.39
C PHE A 29 -10.88 4.07 2.85
N ALA A 30 -11.97 3.80 2.15
CA ALA A 30 -13.30 4.23 2.59
C ALA A 30 -13.69 3.60 3.96
N LEU A 31 -13.36 2.32 4.19
CA LEU A 31 -13.52 1.67 5.48
C LEU A 31 -12.65 2.31 6.58
N PHE A 32 -11.43 2.70 6.25
CA PHE A 32 -10.57 3.44 7.17
C PHE A 32 -11.21 4.77 7.58
N ILE A 33 -11.67 5.57 6.63
CA ILE A 33 -12.35 6.85 6.92
C ILE A 33 -13.61 6.60 7.75
N ALA A 34 -14.43 5.61 7.38
CA ALA A 34 -15.62 5.25 8.13
C ALA A 34 -15.29 4.81 9.57
N SER A 35 -14.13 4.20 9.80
CA SER A 35 -13.71 3.75 11.13
C SER A 35 -13.46 4.89 12.12
N LEU A 36 -13.18 6.09 11.64
CA LEU A 36 -13.03 7.28 12.49
C LEU A 36 -14.32 7.68 13.19
N SER A 37 -15.49 7.34 12.61
CA SER A 37 -16.82 7.60 13.18
C SER A 37 -17.52 6.32 13.66
N VAL A 38 -17.22 5.17 13.04
CA VAL A 38 -17.86 3.87 13.29
C VAL A 38 -16.81 2.83 13.62
N PRO A 39 -16.44 2.62 14.90
CA PRO A 39 -15.34 1.75 15.33
C PRO A 39 -15.33 0.32 14.74
N PRO A 40 -16.48 -0.38 14.53
CA PRO A 40 -16.47 -1.70 13.89
C PRO A 40 -15.86 -1.73 12.49
N CYS A 41 -15.87 -0.62 11.74
CA CYS A 41 -15.26 -0.53 10.41
C CYS A 41 -13.73 -0.71 10.45
N ALA A 42 -13.10 -0.44 11.60
CA ALA A 42 -11.68 -0.67 11.79
C ALA A 42 -11.28 -2.15 11.63
N LEU A 43 -12.12 -3.07 12.12
CA LEU A 43 -11.88 -4.51 11.96
C LEU A 43 -11.94 -4.93 10.49
N LEU A 44 -12.89 -4.38 9.73
CA LEU A 44 -13.00 -4.63 8.29
C LEU A 44 -11.79 -4.06 7.54
N TRP A 45 -11.38 -2.85 7.89
CA TRP A 45 -10.17 -2.25 7.31
C TRP A 45 -8.92 -3.11 7.58
N VAL A 46 -8.70 -3.54 8.83
CA VAL A 46 -7.57 -4.43 9.17
C VAL A 46 -7.65 -5.74 8.37
N ALA A 47 -8.84 -6.33 8.23
CA ALA A 47 -9.02 -7.54 7.43
C ALA A 47 -8.60 -7.32 5.96
N THR A 48 -8.89 -6.16 5.36
CA THR A 48 -8.45 -5.83 3.99
C THR A 48 -6.93 -5.70 3.89
N MET A 49 -6.26 -5.15 4.93
CA MET A 49 -4.80 -5.08 4.98
C MET A 49 -4.17 -6.46 5.01
N ILE A 50 -4.69 -7.36 5.86
CA ILE A 50 -4.22 -8.76 5.97
C ILE A 50 -4.45 -9.52 4.65
N PHE A 51 -5.56 -9.27 3.96
CA PHE A 51 -5.88 -9.93 2.69
C PHE A 51 -4.95 -9.53 1.55
N THR A 52 -4.40 -8.32 1.56
CA THR A 52 -3.56 -7.76 0.49
C THR A 52 -2.38 -8.68 0.09
N PRO A 53 -1.48 -9.13 0.99
CA PRO A 53 -0.36 -9.99 0.61
C PRO A 53 -0.80 -11.34 0.04
N PHE A 54 -1.91 -11.89 0.53
CA PHE A 54 -2.48 -13.13 -0.03
C PHE A 54 -2.99 -12.92 -1.45
N TYR A 55 -3.68 -11.81 -1.72
CA TYR A 55 -4.14 -11.46 -3.07
C TYR A 55 -2.95 -11.36 -4.04
N ILE A 56 -1.90 -10.62 -3.67
CA ILE A 56 -0.70 -10.45 -4.49
C ILE A 56 -0.05 -11.81 -4.77
N GLY A 57 0.10 -12.66 -3.74
CA GLY A 57 0.65 -14.01 -3.87
C GLY A 57 -0.13 -14.89 -4.83
N LEU A 58 -1.47 -14.92 -4.69
CA LEU A 58 -2.37 -15.68 -5.57
C LEU A 58 -2.31 -15.20 -7.03
N ARG A 59 -2.28 -13.87 -7.25
CA ARG A 59 -2.20 -13.30 -8.62
C ARG A 59 -0.86 -13.59 -9.25
N THR A 60 0.24 -13.48 -8.50
CA THR A 60 1.59 -13.82 -8.99
C THR A 60 1.70 -15.32 -9.31
N GLU A 61 1.12 -16.20 -8.50
CA GLU A 61 1.07 -17.64 -8.80
C GLU A 61 0.26 -17.92 -10.07
N THR A 62 -0.90 -17.27 -10.23
CA THR A 62 -1.74 -17.41 -11.44
C THR A 62 -1.00 -16.96 -12.68
N PHE A 63 -0.32 -15.81 -12.61
CA PHE A 63 0.54 -15.30 -13.68
C PHE A 63 1.67 -16.28 -14.01
N SER A 64 2.35 -16.81 -12.98
CA SER A 64 3.42 -17.80 -13.14
C SER A 64 2.98 -19.01 -13.95
N ARG A 65 1.79 -19.52 -13.65
CA ARG A 65 1.22 -20.69 -14.34
C ARG A 65 0.85 -20.39 -15.81
N SER A 66 0.46 -19.15 -16.12
CA SER A 66 0.05 -18.78 -17.47
C SER A 66 1.21 -18.61 -18.45
N ILE A 67 2.38 -18.19 -17.97
CA ILE A 67 3.54 -17.88 -18.83
C ILE A 67 4.51 -19.04 -18.97
N SER A 68 4.80 -19.74 -17.90
CA SER A 68 5.71 -20.88 -17.93
C SER A 68 5.31 -21.93 -16.90
N PRO A 69 4.64 -23.01 -17.33
CA PRO A 69 4.25 -24.09 -16.41
C PRO A 69 5.44 -24.74 -15.70
N LYS A 70 6.65 -24.60 -16.25
CA LYS A 70 7.85 -25.29 -15.76
C LYS A 70 8.82 -24.44 -14.96
N ASN A 71 9.01 -23.15 -15.26
CA ASN A 71 9.99 -22.31 -14.55
C ASN A 71 9.65 -20.83 -14.67
N ILE A 72 9.21 -20.21 -13.57
CA ILE A 72 9.26 -18.77 -13.43
C ILE A 72 10.51 -18.39 -12.65
N SER A 73 11.23 -17.39 -13.15
CA SER A 73 12.35 -16.80 -12.41
C SER A 73 11.83 -16.03 -11.20
N TYR A 74 12.59 -16.07 -10.10
CA TYR A 74 12.32 -15.23 -8.92
C TYR A 74 12.12 -13.75 -9.30
N TRP A 75 12.96 -13.22 -10.18
CA TRP A 75 12.88 -11.83 -10.61
C TRP A 75 11.63 -11.49 -11.42
N GLU A 76 11.10 -12.45 -12.20
CA GLU A 76 9.84 -12.27 -12.93
C GLU A 76 8.65 -12.23 -11.97
N ALA A 77 8.62 -13.12 -10.98
CA ALA A 77 7.61 -13.12 -9.93
C ALA A 77 7.67 -11.84 -9.10
N PHE A 78 8.88 -11.41 -8.72
CA PHE A 78 9.10 -10.15 -8.02
C PHE A 78 8.61 -8.95 -8.84
N THR A 79 9.02 -8.85 -10.10
CA THR A 79 8.62 -7.74 -10.97
C THR A 79 7.11 -7.68 -11.16
N HIS A 80 6.45 -8.84 -11.37
CA HIS A 80 4.98 -8.88 -11.47
C HIS A 80 4.32 -8.37 -10.18
N SER A 81 4.72 -8.91 -9.02
CA SER A 81 4.16 -8.50 -7.71
C SER A 81 4.38 -7.02 -7.44
N PHE A 82 5.60 -6.53 -7.66
CA PHE A 82 5.97 -5.14 -7.41
C PHE A 82 5.21 -4.16 -8.32
N LEU A 83 5.12 -4.46 -9.62
CA LEU A 83 4.35 -3.64 -10.55
C LEU A 83 2.85 -3.66 -10.22
N THR A 84 2.31 -4.79 -9.75
CA THR A 84 0.92 -4.88 -9.27
C THR A 84 0.67 -3.90 -8.13
N VAL A 85 1.54 -3.87 -7.12
CA VAL A 85 1.45 -2.92 -6.01
C VAL A 85 1.64 -1.48 -6.48
N PHE A 86 2.61 -1.24 -7.36
CA PHE A 86 2.87 0.09 -7.89
C PHE A 86 1.65 0.68 -8.59
N TYR A 87 1.00 -0.08 -9.50
CA TYR A 87 -0.21 0.39 -10.17
C TYR A 87 -1.39 0.55 -9.21
N ALA A 88 -1.53 -0.32 -8.21
CA ALA A 88 -2.53 -0.17 -7.17
C ALA A 88 -2.32 1.10 -6.35
N SER A 89 -1.08 1.41 -5.99
CA SER A 89 -0.71 2.61 -5.23
C SER A 89 -1.04 3.91 -5.99
N LEU A 90 -0.85 3.93 -7.31
CA LEU A 90 -1.22 5.08 -8.15
C LEU A 90 -2.74 5.34 -8.10
N ILE A 91 -3.54 4.29 -8.24
CA ILE A 91 -5.02 4.40 -8.22
C ILE A 91 -5.48 4.87 -6.84
N LEU A 92 -4.93 4.28 -5.78
CA LEU A 92 -5.23 4.68 -4.40
C LEU A 92 -4.85 6.14 -4.16
N ALA A 93 -3.67 6.58 -4.60
CA ALA A 93 -3.20 7.95 -4.42
C ALA A 93 -4.14 8.98 -5.08
N ILE A 94 -4.65 8.67 -6.28
CA ILE A 94 -5.65 9.53 -6.95
C ILE A 94 -6.92 9.63 -6.10
N GLY A 95 -7.42 8.51 -5.57
CA GLY A 95 -8.61 8.50 -4.71
C GLY A 95 -8.39 9.24 -3.39
N GLN A 96 -7.24 9.05 -2.76
CA GLN A 96 -6.86 9.75 -1.53
C GLN A 96 -6.71 11.25 -1.74
N TRP A 97 -6.07 11.66 -2.84
CA TRP A 97 -5.99 13.07 -3.21
C TRP A 97 -7.38 13.68 -3.41
N ALA A 98 -8.24 13.01 -4.19
CA ALA A 98 -9.59 13.49 -4.45
C ALA A 98 -10.42 13.59 -3.16
N TYR A 99 -10.32 12.60 -2.27
CA TYR A 99 -10.95 12.65 -0.96
C TYR A 99 -10.44 13.83 -0.13
N SER A 100 -9.13 13.95 0.04
CA SER A 100 -8.52 15.02 0.85
C SER A 100 -8.78 16.43 0.27
N GLN A 101 -8.90 16.54 -1.05
CA GLN A 101 -9.16 17.84 -1.70
C GLN A 101 -10.62 18.29 -1.60
N TYR A 102 -11.59 17.36 -1.67
CA TYR A 102 -12.99 17.71 -1.87
C TYR A 102 -13.92 17.26 -0.73
N LEU A 103 -13.54 16.29 0.08
CA LEU A 103 -14.44 15.64 1.04
C LEU A 103 -13.93 15.69 2.49
N ASP A 104 -12.62 15.78 2.71
CA ASP A 104 -11.99 15.63 4.03
C ASP A 104 -12.28 16.81 4.98
N ASN A 105 -12.45 18.00 4.43
CA ASN A 105 -12.62 19.24 5.23
C ASN A 105 -11.58 19.40 6.36
N GLY A 106 -10.35 18.87 6.18
CA GLY A 106 -9.27 18.94 7.17
C GLY A 106 -9.34 17.91 8.29
N MET A 107 -10.24 16.93 8.21
CA MET A 107 -10.39 15.88 9.24
C MET A 107 -9.11 15.06 9.42
N MET A 108 -8.44 14.68 8.34
CA MET A 108 -7.18 13.90 8.44
C MET A 108 -6.09 14.68 9.15
N ILE A 109 -5.90 15.94 8.81
CA ILE A 109 -4.91 16.81 9.47
C ILE A 109 -5.25 16.97 10.94
N SER A 110 -6.52 17.24 11.28
CA SER A 110 -6.95 17.40 12.68
C SER A 110 -6.75 16.11 13.49
N GLN A 111 -6.96 14.94 12.91
CA GLN A 111 -6.67 13.65 13.54
C GLN A 111 -5.16 13.46 13.79
N TYR A 112 -4.30 13.79 12.84
CA TYR A 112 -2.84 13.73 13.07
C TYR A 112 -2.40 14.68 14.18
N LEU A 113 -2.94 15.88 14.21
CA LEU A 113 -2.64 16.86 15.27
C LEU A 113 -3.12 16.38 16.63
N SER A 114 -4.32 15.84 16.73
CA SER A 114 -4.86 15.33 18.00
C SER A 114 -4.04 14.15 18.57
N ILE A 115 -3.47 13.30 17.70
CA ILE A 115 -2.56 12.23 18.13
C ILE A 115 -1.24 12.82 18.62
N LEU A 116 -0.70 13.83 17.93
CA LEU A 116 0.57 14.47 18.29
C LEU A 116 0.46 15.25 19.60
N GLU A 117 -0.73 15.80 19.88
CA GLU A 117 -1.03 16.59 21.09
C GLU A 117 -1.48 15.72 22.27
N ASP A 118 -1.66 14.41 22.08
CA ASP A 118 -1.99 13.47 23.18
C ASP A 118 -0.83 13.40 24.19
N ASP A 119 -1.17 13.52 25.47
CA ASP A 119 -0.18 13.56 26.57
C ASP A 119 0.75 12.36 26.57
N LYS A 120 0.24 11.15 26.29
CA LYS A 120 1.04 9.92 26.24
C LYS A 120 2.00 9.92 25.05
N MET A 121 1.54 10.46 23.90
CA MET A 121 2.39 10.61 22.73
C MET A 121 3.50 11.64 23.02
N LEU A 122 3.16 12.77 23.61
CA LEU A 122 4.14 13.80 23.97
C LEU A 122 5.19 13.28 24.98
N GLU A 123 4.78 12.51 26.00
CA GLU A 123 5.70 11.85 26.93
C GLU A 123 6.62 10.86 26.20
N SER A 124 6.07 10.06 25.30
CA SER A 124 6.83 9.08 24.53
C SER A 124 7.87 9.79 23.62
N LEU A 125 7.48 10.85 22.94
CA LEU A 125 8.39 11.64 22.10
C LEU A 125 9.52 12.27 22.91
N LYS A 126 9.22 12.83 24.09
CA LYS A 126 10.23 13.37 25.01
C LYS A 126 11.17 12.29 25.51
N ALA A 127 10.67 11.10 25.82
CA ALA A 127 11.47 9.97 26.30
C ALA A 127 12.51 9.49 25.27
N ILE A 128 12.20 9.60 23.97
CA ILE A 128 13.14 9.27 22.88
C ILE A 128 13.98 10.46 22.41
N GLY A 129 13.92 11.61 23.14
CA GLY A 129 14.82 12.72 22.92
C GLY A 129 14.30 13.86 22.06
N TYR A 130 13.00 13.88 21.68
CA TYR A 130 12.43 15.01 20.97
C TYR A 130 12.23 16.20 21.89
N THR A 131 12.77 17.35 21.48
CA THR A 131 12.60 18.62 22.22
C THR A 131 11.24 19.25 21.88
N GLN A 132 10.76 20.13 22.75
CA GLN A 132 9.53 20.91 22.50
C GLN A 132 9.60 21.69 21.17
N GLU A 133 10.78 22.21 20.81
CA GLU A 133 10.99 22.92 19.56
C GLU A 133 10.77 22.02 18.34
N VAL A 134 11.30 20.79 18.38
CA VAL A 134 11.10 19.80 17.31
C VAL A 134 9.62 19.40 17.20
N ILE A 135 8.93 19.20 18.32
CA ILE A 135 7.50 18.87 18.33
C ILE A 135 6.69 20.01 17.71
N LYS A 136 7.01 21.26 18.03
CA LYS A 136 6.37 22.44 17.43
C LYS A 136 6.60 22.50 15.93
N GLN A 137 7.83 22.27 15.46
CA GLN A 137 8.14 22.22 14.02
C GLN A 137 7.39 21.08 13.31
N MET A 138 7.23 19.92 13.94
CA MET A 138 6.40 18.82 13.42
C MET A 138 4.93 19.24 13.28
N THR A 139 4.38 19.91 14.29
CA THR A 139 3.01 20.43 14.26
C THR A 139 2.81 21.41 13.11
N GLU A 140 3.71 22.39 12.97
CA GLU A 140 3.68 23.36 11.88
C GLU A 140 3.81 22.69 10.50
N ALA A 141 4.70 21.68 10.38
CA ALA A 141 4.86 20.93 9.15
C ALA A 141 3.59 20.14 8.77
N ILE A 142 2.91 19.52 9.75
CA ILE A 142 1.65 18.80 9.53
C ILE A 142 0.54 19.78 9.09
N GLN A 143 0.44 20.95 9.71
CA GLN A 143 -0.55 21.96 9.34
C GLN A 143 -0.32 22.54 7.94
N ALA A 144 0.92 22.54 7.46
CA ALA A 144 1.29 23.01 6.13
C ALA A 144 1.07 21.97 5.02
N LEU A 145 0.70 20.72 5.33
CA LEU A 145 0.50 19.66 4.34
C LEU A 145 -0.67 19.99 3.41
N ARG A 146 -0.41 19.89 2.12
CA ARG A 146 -1.44 20.00 1.09
C ARG A 146 -2.06 18.61 0.83
N PRO A 147 -3.28 18.52 0.33
CA PRO A 147 -3.92 17.25 -0.04
C PRO A 147 -3.05 16.33 -0.92
N ILE A 148 -2.29 16.92 -1.85
CA ILE A 148 -1.38 16.17 -2.71
C ILE A 148 -0.19 15.58 -1.94
N ASP A 149 0.33 16.29 -0.96
CA ASP A 149 1.47 15.84 -0.16
C ASP A 149 1.09 14.62 0.68
N ILE A 150 -0.14 14.62 1.23
CA ILE A 150 -0.72 13.49 1.97
C ILE A 150 -0.85 12.27 1.05
N ALA A 151 -1.43 12.43 -0.14
CA ALA A 151 -1.61 11.33 -1.09
C ALA A 151 -0.27 10.74 -1.57
N LEU A 152 0.72 11.59 -1.84
CA LEU A 152 2.07 11.15 -2.23
C LEU A 152 2.80 10.42 -1.09
N GLN A 153 2.64 10.87 0.15
CA GLN A 153 3.22 10.19 1.31
C GLN A 153 2.64 8.77 1.48
N PHE A 154 1.32 8.62 1.38
CA PHE A 154 0.69 7.29 1.42
C PHE A 154 1.10 6.42 0.24
N MET A 155 1.16 6.98 -0.97
CA MET A 155 1.63 6.26 -2.16
C MET A 155 3.05 5.73 -1.94
N TRP A 156 3.96 6.57 -1.47
CA TRP A 156 5.34 6.17 -1.20
C TRP A 156 5.42 5.08 -0.15
N SER A 157 4.69 5.21 0.96
CA SER A 157 4.62 4.19 2.01
C SER A 157 4.11 2.85 1.48
N ASN A 158 3.08 2.86 0.63
CA ASN A 158 2.55 1.66 0.01
C ASN A 158 3.56 1.01 -0.96
N ILE A 159 4.32 1.80 -1.73
CA ILE A 159 5.36 1.28 -2.63
C ILE A 159 6.47 0.61 -1.82
N VAL A 160 6.92 1.24 -0.73
CA VAL A 160 7.95 0.66 0.15
C VAL A 160 7.46 -0.63 0.81
N ALA A 161 6.25 -0.63 1.39
CA ALA A 161 5.65 -1.84 1.95
C ALA A 161 5.47 -2.93 0.88
N GLY A 162 5.02 -2.55 -0.32
CA GLY A 162 4.86 -3.42 -1.47
C GLY A 162 6.16 -4.03 -1.96
N PHE A 163 7.27 -3.33 -1.86
CA PHE A 163 8.59 -3.89 -2.15
C PHE A 163 8.88 -5.10 -1.25
N PHE A 164 8.69 -4.98 0.06
CA PHE A 164 8.92 -6.08 1.00
C PHE A 164 7.91 -7.24 0.80
N ILE A 165 6.64 -6.94 0.56
CA ILE A 165 5.63 -7.95 0.24
C ILE A 165 6.01 -8.68 -1.05
N SER A 166 6.52 -7.98 -2.06
CA SER A 166 6.92 -8.57 -3.34
C SER A 166 8.12 -9.49 -3.21
N LEU A 167 9.09 -9.20 -2.32
CA LEU A 167 10.20 -10.11 -2.03
C LEU A 167 9.70 -11.44 -1.47
N THR A 168 8.78 -11.39 -0.51
CA THR A 168 8.24 -12.60 0.14
C THR A 168 7.34 -13.40 -0.78
N THR A 169 6.48 -12.74 -1.56
CA THR A 169 5.60 -13.41 -2.53
C THR A 169 6.36 -14.05 -3.68
N ALA A 170 7.45 -13.42 -4.14
CA ALA A 170 8.32 -13.99 -5.17
C ALA A 170 9.04 -15.25 -4.68
N LEU A 171 9.52 -15.26 -3.43
CA LEU A 171 10.08 -16.46 -2.79
C LEU A 171 9.05 -17.59 -2.74
N TYR A 172 7.85 -17.29 -2.24
CA TYR A 172 6.78 -18.28 -2.16
C TYR A 172 6.43 -18.87 -3.54
N ALA A 173 6.27 -18.03 -4.55
CA ALA A 173 5.96 -18.45 -5.91
C ALA A 173 7.07 -19.34 -6.51
N SER A 174 8.35 -19.00 -6.31
CA SER A 174 9.49 -19.77 -6.80
C SER A 174 9.63 -21.12 -6.11
N PHE A 175 9.48 -21.21 -4.78
CA PHE A 175 9.58 -22.48 -4.03
C PHE A 175 8.44 -23.45 -4.33
N ARG A 176 7.23 -22.95 -4.52
CA ARG A 176 6.06 -23.81 -4.79
C ARG A 176 6.12 -24.46 -6.17
N HIS A 177 6.78 -23.82 -7.13
CA HIS A 177 7.05 -24.40 -8.44
C HIS A 177 8.06 -25.55 -8.38
N GLN A 178 9.11 -25.44 -7.57
CA GLN A 178 10.13 -26.49 -7.42
C GLN A 178 9.58 -27.79 -6.78
N LYS A 179 8.63 -27.68 -5.85
CA LYS A 179 8.04 -28.85 -5.17
C LYS A 179 7.04 -29.66 -6.02
N ARG A 180 6.68 -29.20 -7.20
CA ARG A 180 5.71 -29.87 -8.10
C ARG A 180 6.37 -30.56 -9.29
N GLN A 181 7.70 -30.54 -9.36
CA GLN A 181 8.52 -31.35 -10.27
C GLN A 181 8.94 -32.65 -9.61
#